data_ead8e3b8e5800326c03ef2b4482522a9
#
_entry.id   ead8e3b8e5800326c03ef2b4482522a9
#
_cell.length_a   1.000
_cell.length_b   1.000
_cell.length_c   1.000
_cell.angle_alpha   90.00
_cell.angle_beta   90.00
_cell.angle_gamma   90.00
#
_symmetry.space_group_name_H-M   'P 1'
#
loop_
_entity.id
_entity.type
_entity.pdbx_description
1 polymer ?
#
loop_
_entity_poly.entity_id
_entity_poly.type
_entity_poly.pdbx_seq_one_letter_code
_entity_poly.pdbx_strand_id
1 'polypeptide(L)'
;MEKQYDDSGNFTSWLCDGNGDQFPIQAKVVIDASGVAGATSRILDLNPRGKVIAGMQYEMLEVPTDDYLDFYIWPEYAEKGYLWMIPKCDGRANVGLVTEDKPRTKKALDEFIEITHFKDLEQVPPPWKDKGNPAFGGTIPISGPYELTYDDGLMLVGDAAGFISPLFE
;
A
#
# COMPACT_ATOMS: atom_id res chain seq x y z
N MET A 1 2.31 -16.05 -17.03
CA MET A 1 3.43 -16.71 -16.31
C MET A 1 3.20 -18.21 -16.33
N GLU A 2 4.23 -19.00 -16.59
CA GLU A 2 4.15 -20.45 -16.74
C GLU A 2 5.38 -21.12 -16.12
N LYS A 3 5.17 -22.20 -15.36
CA LYS A 3 6.27 -23.01 -14.80
C LYS A 3 6.91 -23.87 -15.89
N GLN A 4 8.23 -23.92 -15.90
CA GLN A 4 9.02 -24.79 -16.75
C GLN A 4 9.63 -25.92 -15.92
N TYR A 5 9.65 -27.12 -16.47
CA TYR A 5 10.14 -28.33 -15.80
C TYR A 5 11.18 -29.02 -16.68
N ASP A 6 12.11 -29.78 -16.06
CA ASP A 6 13.03 -30.67 -16.76
C ASP A 6 12.34 -31.98 -17.17
N ASP A 7 13.06 -32.83 -17.88
CA ASP A 7 12.58 -34.15 -18.34
C ASP A 7 12.22 -35.11 -17.19
N SER A 8 12.72 -34.81 -15.99
CA SER A 8 12.44 -35.56 -14.75
C SER A 8 11.25 -35.00 -13.96
N GLY A 9 10.65 -33.89 -14.43
CA GLY A 9 9.54 -33.20 -13.78
C GLY A 9 9.92 -32.26 -12.66
N ASN A 10 11.20 -31.92 -12.50
CA ASN A 10 11.61 -30.94 -11.50
C ASN A 10 11.45 -29.51 -12.04
N PHE A 11 11.01 -28.60 -11.19
CA PHE A 11 10.93 -27.17 -11.53
C PHE A 11 12.32 -26.63 -11.93
N THR A 12 12.37 -25.87 -13.01
CA THR A 12 13.61 -25.24 -13.50
C THR A 12 13.54 -23.73 -13.52
N SER A 13 12.41 -23.17 -13.96
CA SER A 13 12.25 -21.73 -14.13
C SER A 13 10.80 -21.32 -14.36
N TRP A 14 10.55 -20.01 -14.29
CA TRP A 14 9.33 -19.38 -14.76
C TRP A 14 9.55 -18.77 -16.14
N LEU A 15 8.61 -18.98 -17.05
CA LEU A 15 8.47 -18.20 -18.28
C LEU A 15 7.44 -17.10 -18.04
N CYS A 16 7.89 -15.87 -18.06
CA CYS A 16 7.06 -14.68 -17.92
C CYS A 16 6.90 -14.04 -19.28
N ASP A 17 5.69 -14.04 -19.80
CA ASP A 17 5.36 -13.40 -21.06
C ASP A 17 4.75 -12.01 -20.79
N GLY A 18 5.10 -11.04 -21.63
CA GLY A 18 4.53 -9.68 -21.56
C GLY A 18 3.35 -9.54 -22.52
N ASN A 19 2.52 -8.55 -22.29
CA ASN A 19 1.46 -8.18 -23.23
C ASN A 19 2.07 -7.33 -24.37
N GLY A 20 1.79 -7.72 -25.62
CA GLY A 20 2.22 -6.97 -26.81
C GLY A 20 3.66 -7.22 -27.22
N ASP A 21 4.40 -6.17 -27.56
CA ASP A 21 5.78 -6.24 -28.10
C ASP A 21 6.87 -6.63 -27.09
N GLN A 22 6.48 -7.19 -25.94
CA GLN A 22 7.42 -7.56 -24.90
C GLN A 22 7.98 -8.97 -25.16
N PHE A 23 9.28 -9.10 -24.95
CA PHE A 23 9.98 -10.36 -25.08
C PHE A 23 9.75 -11.24 -23.82
N PRO A 24 9.71 -12.57 -23.96
CA PRO A 24 9.58 -13.46 -22.82
C PRO A 24 10.84 -13.40 -21.94
N ILE A 25 10.64 -13.44 -20.63
CA ILE A 25 11.72 -13.49 -19.65
C ILE A 25 11.68 -14.85 -18.98
N GLN A 26 12.81 -15.56 -19.01
CA GLN A 26 12.99 -16.76 -18.23
C GLN A 26 13.70 -16.45 -16.91
N ALA A 27 13.07 -16.80 -15.77
CA ALA A 27 13.60 -16.51 -14.45
C ALA A 27 13.58 -17.75 -13.55
N LYS A 28 14.68 -18.02 -12.84
CA LYS A 28 14.73 -19.08 -11.82
C LYS A 28 13.88 -18.75 -10.60
N VAL A 29 13.82 -17.46 -10.27
CA VAL A 29 13.01 -16.94 -9.15
C VAL A 29 12.28 -15.69 -9.60
N VAL A 30 11.00 -15.61 -9.28
CA VAL A 30 10.15 -14.42 -9.41
C VAL A 30 9.80 -13.93 -8.01
N ILE A 31 10.00 -12.64 -7.78
CA ILE A 31 9.61 -11.99 -6.52
C ILE A 31 8.45 -11.04 -6.82
N ASP A 32 7.29 -11.32 -6.24
CA ASP A 32 6.13 -10.43 -6.33
C ASP A 32 6.17 -9.40 -5.21
N ALA A 33 6.51 -8.17 -5.56
CA ALA A 33 6.49 -6.98 -4.72
C ALA A 33 5.44 -5.98 -5.21
N SER A 34 4.35 -6.45 -5.82
CA SER A 34 3.32 -5.60 -6.45
C SER A 34 2.34 -4.96 -5.46
N GLY A 35 2.62 -5.07 -4.16
CA GLY A 35 1.78 -4.50 -3.12
C GLY A 35 0.40 -5.16 -3.05
N VAL A 36 -0.60 -4.43 -2.61
CA VAL A 36 -2.00 -4.90 -2.52
C VAL A 36 -2.56 -5.42 -3.85
N ALA A 37 -1.93 -5.07 -4.96
CA ALA A 37 -2.32 -5.55 -6.28
C ALA A 37 -2.18 -7.08 -6.40
N GLY A 38 -1.20 -7.70 -5.75
CA GLY A 38 -0.98 -9.14 -5.74
C GLY A 38 -0.93 -9.72 -7.15
N ALA A 39 -0.05 -9.20 -8.01
CA ALA A 39 -0.08 -9.48 -9.44
C ALA A 39 0.05 -10.97 -9.76
N THR A 40 1.02 -11.65 -9.14
CA THR A 40 1.22 -13.09 -9.36
C THR A 40 0.12 -13.93 -8.72
N SER A 41 -0.33 -13.58 -7.50
CA SER A 41 -1.46 -14.25 -6.85
C SER A 41 -2.71 -14.24 -7.73
N ARG A 42 -2.96 -13.14 -8.44
CA ARG A 42 -4.10 -13.03 -9.37
C ARG A 42 -3.91 -13.81 -10.66
N ILE A 43 -2.71 -13.76 -11.23
CA ILE A 43 -2.40 -14.47 -12.49
C ILE A 43 -2.45 -15.98 -12.29
N LEU A 44 -1.99 -16.46 -11.13
CA LEU A 44 -1.84 -17.89 -10.82
C LEU A 44 -2.96 -18.44 -9.92
N ASP A 45 -3.90 -17.57 -9.52
CA ASP A 45 -5.02 -17.91 -8.60
C ASP A 45 -4.54 -18.59 -7.29
N LEU A 46 -3.44 -18.04 -6.71
CA LEU A 46 -2.79 -18.65 -5.54
C LEU A 46 -3.56 -18.43 -4.24
N ASN A 47 -4.08 -17.21 -4.07
CA ASN A 47 -4.73 -16.78 -2.83
C ASN A 47 -6.04 -16.05 -3.10
N PRO A 48 -7.06 -16.24 -2.25
CA PRO A 48 -8.28 -15.43 -2.32
C PRO A 48 -7.97 -13.96 -2.05
N ARG A 49 -8.79 -13.07 -2.56
CA ARG A 49 -8.67 -11.65 -2.27
C ARG A 49 -8.93 -11.39 -0.80
N GLY A 50 -7.96 -10.80 -0.12
CA GLY A 50 -8.09 -10.36 1.26
C GLY A 50 -8.97 -9.11 1.42
N LYS A 51 -9.35 -8.83 2.66
CA LYS A 51 -9.95 -7.54 3.01
C LYS A 51 -8.91 -6.45 2.91
N VAL A 52 -9.36 -5.25 2.56
CA VAL A 52 -8.52 -4.07 2.48
C VAL A 52 -9.18 -2.86 3.15
N ILE A 53 -8.36 -2.03 3.75
CA ILE A 53 -8.71 -0.72 4.31
C ILE A 53 -8.22 0.38 3.36
N ALA A 54 -8.80 1.56 3.41
CA ALA A 54 -8.35 2.69 2.61
C ALA A 54 -7.47 3.62 3.45
N GLY A 55 -6.31 3.98 2.90
CA GLY A 55 -5.42 5.00 3.45
C GLY A 55 -5.32 6.20 2.54
N MET A 56 -5.28 7.41 3.12
CA MET A 56 -5.08 8.66 2.41
C MET A 56 -4.33 9.65 3.27
N GLN A 57 -3.47 10.45 2.64
CA GLN A 57 -2.67 11.46 3.33
C GLN A 57 -2.37 12.66 2.45
N TYR A 58 -1.99 13.75 3.09
CA TYR A 58 -1.32 14.90 2.51
C TYR A 58 0.12 14.99 3.02
N GLU A 59 1.03 15.45 2.19
CA GLU A 59 2.28 16.01 2.65
C GLU A 59 2.07 17.49 2.94
N MET A 60 2.41 17.94 4.14
CA MET A 60 2.20 19.31 4.61
C MET A 60 3.53 19.96 4.97
N LEU A 61 3.63 21.28 4.75
CA LEU A 61 4.78 22.10 5.10
C LEU A 61 4.58 22.77 6.46
N GLU A 62 5.70 23.17 7.07
CA GLU A 62 5.75 23.98 8.30
C GLU A 62 4.97 23.34 9.46
N VAL A 63 4.92 22.00 9.49
CA VAL A 63 4.24 21.28 10.57
C VAL A 63 5.08 21.40 11.83
N PRO A 64 4.54 21.97 12.92
CA PRO A 64 5.22 21.94 14.22
C PRO A 64 5.33 20.47 14.67
N THR A 65 6.55 19.98 14.81
CA THR A 65 6.80 18.61 15.25
C THR A 65 7.92 18.56 16.25
N ASP A 66 7.83 17.67 17.21
CA ASP A 66 8.84 17.37 18.23
C ASP A 66 9.66 16.13 17.83
N ASP A 67 9.76 15.82 16.54
CA ASP A 67 10.36 14.58 15.99
C ASP A 67 9.65 13.28 16.39
N TYR A 68 8.47 13.38 16.97
CA TYR A 68 7.62 12.23 17.30
C TYR A 68 6.54 12.01 16.26
N LEU A 69 6.19 10.75 16.09
CA LEU A 69 5.04 10.34 15.30
C LEU A 69 3.80 10.40 16.19
N ASP A 70 2.77 11.12 15.75
CA ASP A 70 1.50 11.19 16.45
C ASP A 70 0.47 10.25 15.83
N PHE A 71 -0.17 9.45 16.67
CA PHE A 71 -1.36 8.69 16.32
C PHE A 71 -2.59 9.25 17.02
N TYR A 72 -3.67 9.44 16.25
CA TYR A 72 -4.94 9.88 16.79
C TYR A 72 -5.96 8.74 16.62
N ILE A 73 -6.46 8.26 17.75
CA ILE A 73 -7.58 7.29 17.78
C ILE A 73 -8.88 8.07 17.87
N TRP A 74 -9.47 8.30 16.72
CA TRP A 74 -10.65 9.14 16.59
C TRP A 74 -11.69 8.50 15.64
N PRO A 75 -12.55 7.60 16.17
CA PRO A 75 -13.46 6.79 15.35
C PRO A 75 -14.47 7.58 14.52
N GLU A 76 -14.74 8.84 14.90
CA GLU A 76 -15.62 9.72 14.14
C GLU A 76 -15.09 10.01 12.72
N TYR A 77 -13.76 10.12 12.57
CA TYR A 77 -13.08 10.36 11.31
C TYR A 77 -12.45 9.11 10.70
N ALA A 78 -12.03 8.19 11.53
CA ALA A 78 -11.34 6.96 11.12
C ALA A 78 -12.01 5.74 11.73
N GLU A 79 -13.20 5.35 11.20
CA GLU A 79 -13.90 4.15 11.66
C GLU A 79 -13.02 2.92 11.46
N LYS A 80 -12.78 2.18 12.57
CA LYS A 80 -11.90 1.01 12.65
C LYS A 80 -10.50 1.23 12.06
N GLY A 81 -10.02 2.45 12.18
CA GLY A 81 -8.71 2.87 11.75
C GLY A 81 -8.14 3.91 12.70
N TYR A 82 -7.22 4.70 12.22
CA TYR A 82 -6.59 5.79 12.97
C TYR A 82 -6.11 6.89 12.03
N LEU A 83 -5.70 8.01 12.63
CA LEU A 83 -5.08 9.11 11.90
C LEU A 83 -3.64 9.27 12.39
N TRP A 84 -2.82 9.91 11.61
CA TRP A 84 -1.40 10.13 11.93
C TRP A 84 -0.90 11.49 11.51
N MET A 85 0.14 11.93 12.20
CA MET A 85 1.10 12.91 11.75
C MET A 85 2.49 12.27 11.82
N ILE A 86 3.11 12.08 10.65
CA ILE A 86 4.43 11.45 10.53
C ILE A 86 5.42 12.53 10.10
N PRO A 87 6.33 12.95 11.00
CA PRO A 87 7.31 13.97 10.67
C PRO A 87 8.29 13.49 9.60
N LYS A 88 8.70 14.43 8.77
CA LYS A 88 9.73 14.27 7.74
C LYS A 88 10.80 15.33 7.95
N CYS A 89 11.83 15.30 7.12
CA CYS A 89 12.84 16.34 7.13
C CYS A 89 12.26 17.71 6.76
N ASP A 90 12.95 18.77 7.15
CA ASP A 90 12.72 20.15 6.71
C ASP A 90 11.32 20.71 7.06
N GLY A 91 10.80 20.39 8.24
CA GLY A 91 9.50 20.89 8.71
C GLY A 91 8.30 20.32 7.96
N ARG A 92 8.47 19.24 7.22
CA ARG A 92 7.39 18.54 6.55
C ARG A 92 6.81 17.42 7.42
N ALA A 93 5.56 17.08 7.17
CA ALA A 93 4.95 15.88 7.72
C ALA A 93 3.93 15.28 6.76
N ASN A 94 3.74 13.96 6.85
CA ASN A 94 2.58 13.30 6.28
C ASN A 94 1.45 13.30 7.32
N VAL A 95 0.32 13.93 6.98
CA VAL A 95 -0.90 13.91 7.80
C VAL A 95 -1.95 13.09 7.07
N GLY A 96 -2.47 12.06 7.71
CA GLY A 96 -3.34 11.12 7.03
C GLY A 96 -4.19 10.26 7.94
N LEU A 97 -4.93 9.35 7.33
CA LEU A 97 -5.75 8.35 8.01
C LEU A 97 -5.85 7.04 7.23
N VAL A 98 -6.18 5.98 7.96
CA VAL A 98 -6.75 4.74 7.40
C VAL A 98 -8.15 4.54 7.96
N THR A 99 -9.06 4.00 7.15
CA THR A 99 -10.44 3.71 7.56
C THR A 99 -11.07 2.61 6.72
N GLU A 100 -11.98 1.82 7.32
CA GLU A 100 -12.82 0.88 6.57
C GLU A 100 -13.88 1.59 5.71
N ASP A 101 -14.28 2.81 6.06
CA ASP A 101 -15.21 3.63 5.29
C ASP A 101 -14.53 4.27 4.07
N LYS A 102 -14.23 3.45 3.08
CA LYS A 102 -13.51 3.84 1.85
C LYS A 102 -14.12 5.03 1.12
N PRO A 103 -15.46 5.11 0.92
CA PRO A 103 -16.07 6.26 0.23
C PRO A 103 -15.87 7.59 0.97
N ARG A 104 -15.75 7.54 2.29
CA ARG A 104 -15.62 8.73 3.12
C ARG A 104 -14.17 9.15 3.37
N THR A 105 -13.17 8.33 3.03
CA THR A 105 -11.75 8.51 3.39
C THR A 105 -11.25 9.95 3.17
N LYS A 106 -11.43 10.49 1.96
CA LYS A 106 -10.96 11.86 1.66
C LYS A 106 -11.70 12.91 2.48
N LYS A 107 -13.02 12.80 2.55
CA LYS A 107 -13.85 13.75 3.31
C LYS A 107 -13.50 13.75 4.79
N ALA A 108 -13.31 12.58 5.38
CA ALA A 108 -12.92 12.43 6.78
C ALA A 108 -11.55 13.05 7.07
N LEU A 109 -10.58 12.86 6.15
CA LEU A 109 -9.27 13.51 6.25
C LEU A 109 -9.38 15.04 6.18
N ASP A 110 -10.14 15.56 5.23
CA ASP A 110 -10.36 17.00 5.07
C ASP A 110 -11.05 17.60 6.33
N GLU A 111 -12.06 16.92 6.87
CA GLU A 111 -12.76 17.32 8.11
C GLU A 111 -11.81 17.32 9.31
N PHE A 112 -10.95 16.31 9.44
CA PHE A 112 -9.95 16.26 10.50
C PHE A 112 -8.93 17.39 10.40
N ILE A 113 -8.42 17.69 9.20
CA ILE A 113 -7.50 18.81 8.99
C ILE A 113 -8.16 20.13 9.36
N GLU A 114 -9.43 20.35 8.96
CA GLU A 114 -10.17 21.59 9.22
C GLU A 114 -10.35 21.90 10.69
N ILE A 115 -10.45 20.89 11.56
CA ILE A 115 -10.67 21.07 13.00
C ILE A 115 -9.39 21.04 13.84
N THR A 116 -8.25 20.80 13.21
CA THR A 116 -6.96 20.71 13.88
C THR A 116 -6.05 21.88 13.51
N HIS A 117 -4.87 21.93 14.12
CA HIS A 117 -3.84 22.92 13.82
C HIS A 117 -3.20 22.76 12.43
N PHE A 118 -3.56 21.72 11.67
CA PHE A 118 -3.11 21.52 10.28
C PHE A 118 -3.87 22.34 9.25
N LYS A 119 -4.98 22.98 9.64
CA LYS A 119 -5.91 23.69 8.75
C LYS A 119 -5.25 24.71 7.83
N ASP A 120 -4.36 25.52 8.37
CA ASP A 120 -3.75 26.64 7.65
C ASP A 120 -2.40 26.29 7.01
N LEU A 121 -2.00 25.00 7.07
CA LEU A 121 -0.72 24.56 6.53
C LEU A 121 -0.81 24.22 5.04
N GLU A 122 0.25 24.52 4.31
CA GLU A 122 0.34 24.26 2.89
C GLU A 122 0.44 22.75 2.60
N GLN A 123 -0.41 22.28 1.69
CA GLN A 123 -0.41 20.89 1.19
C GLN A 123 0.42 20.81 -0.09
N VAL A 124 1.39 19.91 -0.13
CA VAL A 124 2.28 19.71 -1.28
C VAL A 124 1.89 18.44 -2.03
N PRO A 125 1.58 18.54 -3.34
CA PRO A 125 1.36 17.36 -4.13
C PRO A 125 2.69 16.61 -4.34
N PRO A 126 2.67 15.25 -4.30
CA PRO A 126 3.85 14.48 -4.64
C PRO A 126 4.26 14.71 -6.11
N PRO A 127 5.54 14.55 -6.49
CA PRO A 127 6.07 14.90 -7.81
C PRO A 127 5.36 14.22 -8.99
N TRP A 128 4.71 13.09 -8.75
CA TRP A 128 3.99 12.31 -9.78
C TRP A 128 2.51 12.65 -9.89
N LYS A 129 2.01 13.64 -9.13
CA LYS A 129 0.60 14.04 -9.11
C LYS A 129 0.38 15.43 -9.63
N ASP A 130 -0.82 15.65 -10.18
CA ASP A 130 -1.26 16.99 -10.60
C ASP A 130 -1.39 17.92 -9.38
N LYS A 131 -0.95 19.16 -9.54
CA LYS A 131 -0.98 20.19 -8.50
C LYS A 131 -2.38 20.48 -7.92
N GLY A 132 -3.45 20.15 -8.67
CA GLY A 132 -4.82 20.37 -8.25
C GLY A 132 -5.40 19.37 -7.25
N ASN A 133 -4.69 18.26 -6.97
CA ASN A 133 -5.13 17.25 -5.99
C ASN A 133 -3.94 16.72 -5.21
N PRO A 134 -3.56 17.38 -4.10
CA PRO A 134 -2.39 17.01 -3.32
C PRO A 134 -2.56 15.71 -2.52
N ALA A 135 -3.79 15.24 -2.26
CA ALA A 135 -4.02 14.01 -1.52
C ALA A 135 -3.51 12.79 -2.28
N PHE A 136 -2.85 11.88 -1.60
CA PHE A 136 -2.40 10.60 -2.14
C PHE A 136 -2.66 9.46 -1.15
N GLY A 137 -2.79 8.25 -1.65
CA GLY A 137 -3.10 7.10 -0.82
C GLY A 137 -3.40 5.87 -1.65
N GLY A 138 -3.89 4.85 -0.99
CA GLY A 138 -4.19 3.56 -1.61
C GLY A 138 -5.01 2.68 -0.68
N THR A 139 -5.02 1.40 -0.99
CA THR A 139 -5.60 0.38 -0.12
C THR A 139 -4.49 -0.47 0.48
N ILE A 140 -4.73 -0.96 1.68
CA ILE A 140 -3.82 -1.74 2.49
C ILE A 140 -4.50 -3.07 2.82
N PRO A 141 -3.85 -4.23 2.65
CA PRO A 141 -4.45 -5.52 3.00
C PRO A 141 -4.48 -5.68 4.53
N ILE A 142 -5.61 -6.14 5.07
CA ILE A 142 -5.79 -6.32 6.52
C ILE A 142 -6.20 -7.76 6.90
N SER A 143 -6.05 -8.71 6.00
CA SER A 143 -6.38 -10.11 6.27
C SER A 143 -5.26 -10.88 6.98
N GLY A 144 -4.10 -10.25 7.15
CA GLY A 144 -2.88 -10.90 7.61
C GLY A 144 -2.16 -11.66 6.49
N PRO A 145 -1.11 -12.41 6.83
CA PRO A 145 -0.35 -13.20 5.87
C PRO A 145 -1.24 -14.15 5.09
N TYR A 146 -1.03 -14.22 3.78
CA TYR A 146 -1.71 -15.20 2.95
C TYR A 146 -1.19 -16.60 3.23
N GLU A 147 -2.02 -17.62 2.93
CA GLU A 147 -1.65 -19.02 3.15
C GLU A 147 -0.49 -19.45 2.26
N LEU A 148 -0.49 -19.02 0.99
CA LEU A 148 0.57 -19.29 0.04
C LEU A 148 1.38 -18.02 -0.22
N THR A 149 2.53 -17.89 0.44
CA THR A 149 3.46 -16.75 0.26
C THR A 149 4.67 -17.11 -0.57
N TYR A 150 4.86 -18.39 -0.91
CA TYR A 150 5.90 -18.87 -1.80
C TYR A 150 5.47 -20.15 -2.52
N ASP A 151 6.15 -20.44 -3.61
CA ASP A 151 6.04 -21.66 -4.39
C ASP A 151 7.37 -21.90 -5.10
N ASP A 152 7.53 -23.00 -5.86
CA ASP A 152 8.75 -23.27 -6.62
C ASP A 152 9.15 -22.05 -7.46
N GLY A 153 10.29 -21.46 -7.11
CA GLY A 153 10.83 -20.27 -7.78
C GLY A 153 9.95 -19.01 -7.69
N LEU A 154 8.98 -18.94 -6.78
CA LEU A 154 8.11 -17.79 -6.57
C LEU A 154 8.11 -17.38 -5.10
N MET A 155 8.21 -16.07 -4.83
CA MET A 155 8.07 -15.49 -3.50
C MET A 155 7.17 -14.25 -3.57
N LEU A 156 6.22 -14.14 -2.64
CA LEU A 156 5.45 -12.91 -2.41
C LEU A 156 6.10 -12.15 -1.25
N VAL A 157 6.17 -10.83 -1.35
CA VAL A 157 6.79 -9.99 -0.31
C VAL A 157 5.92 -8.75 0.00
N GLY A 158 6.04 -8.23 1.23
CA GLY A 158 5.26 -7.07 1.67
C GLY A 158 3.75 -7.30 1.57
N ASP A 159 3.01 -6.30 1.12
CA ASP A 159 1.54 -6.37 1.00
C ASP A 159 1.07 -7.44 0.00
N ALA A 160 1.90 -7.79 -1.00
CA ALA A 160 1.57 -8.88 -1.92
C ALA A 160 1.52 -10.24 -1.25
N ALA A 161 2.20 -10.39 -0.11
CA ALA A 161 2.15 -11.56 0.77
C ALA A 161 1.17 -11.38 1.96
N GLY A 162 0.54 -10.21 2.08
CA GLY A 162 -0.25 -9.85 3.25
C GLY A 162 0.59 -9.61 4.52
N PHE A 163 1.90 -9.32 4.37
CA PHE A 163 2.81 -9.08 5.49
C PHE A 163 2.71 -7.64 5.97
N ILE A 164 1.57 -7.32 6.56
CA ILE A 164 1.34 -6.03 7.19
C ILE A 164 0.97 -6.22 8.65
N SER A 165 1.38 -5.28 9.50
CA SER A 165 1.02 -5.34 10.91
C SER A 165 -0.49 -5.10 11.07
N PRO A 166 -1.21 -5.97 11.79
CA PRO A 166 -2.63 -5.74 12.04
C PRO A 166 -2.89 -4.64 13.09
N LEU A 167 -1.86 -4.09 13.69
CA LEU A 167 -1.96 -3.06 14.72
C LEU A 167 -1.61 -1.67 14.19
N PHE A 168 -0.56 -1.59 13.36
CA PHE A 168 -0.10 -0.35 12.72
C PHE A 168 0.20 -0.65 11.27
N GLU A 169 -0.78 -0.43 10.43
CA GLU A 169 -0.75 -0.68 8.98
C GLU A 169 0.13 0.32 8.22
#